data_99f47c01bb1e69f0c71c4bde6d67b8e8
#
_entry.id   99f47c01bb1e69f0c71c4bde6d67b8e8
#
_cell.length_a   1.000
_cell.length_b   1.000
_cell.length_c   1.000
_cell.angle_alpha   90.00
_cell.angle_beta   90.00
_cell.angle_gamma   90.00
#
_symmetry.space_group_name_H-M   'P 1'
#
loop_
_entity.id
_entity.type
_entity.pdbx_description
1 polymer ?
#
loop_
_entity_poly.entity_id
_entity_poly.type
_entity_poly.pdbx_seq_one_letter_code
_entity_poly.pdbx_strand_id
1 'polypeptide(L)'
;MITVSELSLNFSGTNLPSTGNVFIPENMRMSVLKQDHYAFDEFSVLDTIMMGNQHLYSVMKEKDALYMKEDFSDEDGIRAGELEGEFAEMGGWEAESDASRIIQGLGLKVDILDANMDSLTGNEKVKVLLAQALFGKPEIILLDEPTNHLDIQAVEWLEEFLMDYEGTVIVVSHDRYFLNNVCTHIVDIDFGKIKVYVGNYDFWYESSQLIQRLLKDQNKKNEDKAKELQNFIARFSANKSKSKQATSRKKMLDKLNIEDMPSSSRKYPWVGFQIDREPGKEILTVEHLSKT
;
A
#
# COMPACT_ATOMS: atom_id res chain seq x y z
N MET A 1 10.59 -2.79 15.36
CA MET A 1 9.16 -2.37 15.43
C MET A 1 9.07 -0.94 14.94
N ILE A 2 8.30 -0.68 13.88
CA ILE A 2 8.03 0.68 13.41
C ILE A 2 7.05 1.33 14.39
N THR A 3 7.41 2.49 14.92
CA THR A 3 6.49 3.26 15.76
C THR A 3 6.04 4.47 14.98
N VAL A 4 4.73 4.59 14.77
CA VAL A 4 4.12 5.75 14.12
C VAL A 4 3.22 6.44 15.15
N SER A 5 3.50 7.70 15.47
CA SER A 5 2.71 8.49 16.40
C SER A 5 2.21 9.77 15.75
N GLU A 6 0.98 10.16 16.08
CA GLU A 6 0.35 11.42 15.65
C GLU A 6 0.29 11.60 14.12
N LEU A 7 0.09 10.52 13.36
CA LEU A 7 0.01 10.59 11.91
C LEU A 7 -1.28 11.29 11.46
N SER A 8 -1.14 12.39 10.71
CA SER A 8 -2.23 12.97 9.95
C SER A 8 -1.87 12.99 8.47
N LEU A 9 -2.83 12.60 7.63
CA LEU A 9 -2.65 12.49 6.18
C LEU A 9 -3.36 13.61 5.45
N ASN A 10 -2.68 14.15 4.44
CA ASN A 10 -3.23 15.17 3.55
C ASN A 10 -3.74 14.50 2.27
N PHE A 11 -5.05 14.54 2.02
CA PHE A 11 -5.65 14.01 0.79
C PHE A 11 -6.27 15.14 -0.04
N SER A 12 -5.85 15.24 -1.30
CA SER A 12 -6.43 16.03 -2.40
C SER A 12 -7.05 17.39 -1.98
N GLY A 13 -6.19 18.36 -1.68
CA GLY A 13 -6.60 19.78 -1.63
C GLY A 13 -7.21 20.27 -0.31
N THR A 14 -7.47 19.43 0.65
CA THR A 14 -7.75 19.80 2.03
C THR A 14 -6.50 19.63 2.88
N ASN A 15 -5.97 20.74 3.40
CA ASN A 15 -4.84 20.75 4.32
C ASN A 15 -5.23 20.03 5.63
N LEU A 16 -5.08 18.72 5.66
CA LEU A 16 -4.96 18.01 6.92
C LEU A 16 -3.51 18.26 7.39
N PRO A 17 -3.28 18.79 8.58
CA PRO A 17 -1.92 19.01 9.06
C PRO A 17 -1.20 17.67 9.07
N SER A 18 -0.16 17.56 8.25
CA SER A 18 0.75 16.41 8.24
C SER A 18 1.67 16.54 9.45
N THR A 19 1.18 16.15 10.61
CA THR A 19 1.99 16.06 11.82
C THR A 19 2.06 14.59 12.22
N GLY A 20 3.25 14.10 12.42
CA GLY A 20 3.48 12.74 12.88
C GLY A 20 4.96 12.42 12.79
N ASN A 21 5.43 11.55 13.67
CA ASN A 21 6.79 11.07 13.68
C ASN A 21 6.78 9.59 13.31
N VAL A 22 7.63 9.24 12.33
CA VAL A 22 7.93 7.85 12.00
C VAL A 22 9.31 7.57 12.54
N PHE A 23 9.40 6.62 13.46
CA PHE A 23 10.67 6.16 13.99
C PHE A 23 10.98 4.78 13.43
N ILE A 24 12.12 4.66 12.77
CA ILE A 24 12.69 3.41 12.26
C ILE A 24 14.04 3.24 12.98
N PRO A 25 14.25 2.12 13.70
CA PRO A 25 15.54 1.84 14.30
C PRO A 25 16.67 1.81 13.26
N GLU A 26 17.85 2.30 13.60
CA GLU A 26 19.00 2.40 12.69
C GLU A 26 19.48 1.04 12.15
N ASN A 27 19.20 -0.03 12.89
CA ASN A 27 19.53 -1.41 12.50
C ASN A 27 18.49 -2.06 11.57
N MET A 28 17.43 -1.34 11.19
CA MET A 28 16.41 -1.83 10.27
C MET A 28 16.55 -1.15 8.91
N ARG A 29 16.69 -1.98 7.89
CA ARG A 29 16.71 -1.51 6.51
C ARG A 29 15.28 -1.43 5.97
N MET A 30 14.94 -0.29 5.39
CA MET A 30 13.67 -0.06 4.72
C MET A 30 13.91 0.06 3.21
N SER A 31 13.16 -0.69 2.45
CA SER A 31 13.12 -0.60 0.99
C SER A 31 11.78 -0.06 0.52
N VAL A 32 11.82 0.74 -0.54
CA VAL A 32 10.63 1.39 -1.13
C VAL A 32 10.65 1.16 -2.62
N LEU A 33 9.54 0.67 -3.18
CA LEU A 33 9.37 0.57 -4.63
C LEU A 33 9.36 1.98 -5.24
N LYS A 34 10.38 2.28 -6.04
CA LYS A 34 10.54 3.58 -6.68
C LYS A 34 9.66 3.67 -7.91
N GLN A 35 9.06 4.84 -8.14
CA GLN A 35 8.19 5.10 -9.29
C GLN A 35 8.93 5.74 -10.48
N ASP A 36 10.14 6.28 -10.26
CA ASP A 36 10.94 6.86 -11.33
C ASP A 36 11.71 5.75 -12.07
N HIS A 37 11.20 5.40 -13.24
CA HIS A 37 11.70 4.31 -14.06
C HIS A 37 13.00 4.65 -14.80
N TYR A 38 13.39 5.90 -14.84
CA TYR A 38 14.54 6.39 -15.60
C TYR A 38 15.73 6.78 -14.72
N ALA A 39 15.56 6.76 -13.41
CA ALA A 39 16.60 7.18 -12.46
C ALA A 39 17.87 6.31 -12.49
N PHE A 40 17.80 5.13 -13.13
CA PHE A 40 18.88 4.14 -13.16
C PHE A 40 19.37 3.80 -14.57
N ASP A 41 19.02 4.59 -15.58
CA ASP A 41 19.36 4.30 -17.00
C ASP A 41 20.87 4.17 -17.25
N GLU A 42 21.71 4.77 -16.43
CA GLU A 42 23.18 4.72 -16.55
C GLU A 42 23.79 3.43 -15.96
N PHE A 43 23.01 2.60 -15.28
CA PHE A 43 23.49 1.42 -14.57
C PHE A 43 23.08 0.12 -15.27
N SER A 44 23.84 -0.96 -14.97
CA SER A 44 23.39 -2.30 -15.34
C SER A 44 22.18 -2.72 -14.51
N VAL A 45 21.43 -3.70 -15.02
CA VAL A 45 20.28 -4.29 -14.28
C VAL A 45 20.76 -4.89 -12.97
N LEU A 46 21.86 -5.64 -12.98
CA LEU A 46 22.44 -6.21 -11.76
C LEU A 46 22.81 -5.16 -10.73
N ASP A 47 23.56 -4.12 -11.14
CA ASP A 47 23.91 -2.99 -10.26
C ASP A 47 22.66 -2.33 -9.67
N THR A 48 21.64 -2.10 -10.51
CA THR A 48 20.38 -1.50 -10.09
C THR A 48 19.70 -2.34 -9.00
N ILE A 49 19.64 -3.66 -9.15
CA ILE A 49 19.06 -4.55 -8.15
C ILE A 49 19.89 -4.53 -6.86
N MET A 50 21.21 -4.64 -6.97
CA MET A 50 22.12 -4.65 -5.82
C MET A 50 22.08 -3.34 -5.02
N MET A 51 21.77 -2.20 -5.68
CA MET A 51 21.52 -0.91 -5.00
C MET A 51 20.30 -0.95 -4.06
N GLY A 52 19.46 -1.97 -4.09
CA GLY A 52 18.45 -2.25 -3.07
C GLY A 52 19.06 -2.46 -1.68
N ASN A 53 20.31 -2.94 -1.61
CA ASN A 53 21.12 -2.94 -0.41
C ASN A 53 22.34 -2.03 -0.62
N GLN A 54 22.19 -0.74 -0.29
CA GLN A 54 23.20 0.29 -0.50
C GLN A 54 24.54 -0.04 0.18
N HIS A 55 24.49 -0.66 1.35
CA HIS A 55 25.70 -1.01 2.08
C HIS A 55 26.47 -2.12 1.36
N LEU A 56 25.80 -3.20 0.99
CA LEU A 56 26.39 -4.28 0.21
C LEU A 56 26.97 -3.76 -1.12
N TYR A 57 26.20 -2.89 -1.82
CA TYR A 57 26.65 -2.32 -3.08
C TYR A 57 27.90 -1.44 -2.92
N SER A 58 27.97 -0.61 -1.87
CA SER A 58 29.14 0.23 -1.60
C SER A 58 30.38 -0.58 -1.28
N VAL A 59 30.25 -1.63 -0.46
CA VAL A 59 31.35 -2.56 -0.12
C VAL A 59 31.84 -3.28 -1.37
N MET A 60 30.93 -3.76 -2.23
CA MET A 60 31.28 -4.39 -3.49
C MET A 60 32.09 -3.46 -4.39
N LYS A 61 31.61 -2.22 -4.60
CA LYS A 61 32.30 -1.24 -5.45
C LYS A 61 33.65 -0.79 -4.89
N GLU A 62 33.76 -0.62 -3.56
CA GLU A 62 35.04 -0.29 -2.91
C GLU A 62 36.05 -1.45 -3.07
N LYS A 63 35.60 -2.69 -2.85
CA LYS A 63 36.41 -3.89 -3.07
C LYS A 63 36.91 -3.99 -4.50
N ASP A 64 36.02 -3.85 -5.49
CA ASP A 64 36.38 -3.92 -6.90
C ASP A 64 37.36 -2.82 -7.31
N ALA A 65 37.14 -1.60 -6.80
CA ALA A 65 38.05 -0.47 -7.05
C ALA A 65 39.46 -0.69 -6.47
N LEU A 66 39.55 -1.31 -5.28
CA LEU A 66 40.80 -1.68 -4.67
C LEU A 66 41.59 -2.69 -5.52
N TYR A 67 40.93 -3.74 -5.98
CA TYR A 67 41.56 -4.76 -6.82
C TYR A 67 41.97 -4.26 -8.21
N MET A 68 41.36 -3.18 -8.69
CA MET A 68 41.76 -2.55 -9.98
C MET A 68 42.91 -1.55 -9.87
N LYS A 69 43.44 -1.28 -8.67
CA LYS A 69 44.57 -0.37 -8.50
C LYS A 69 45.84 -0.97 -9.11
N GLU A 70 46.57 -0.16 -9.91
CA GLU A 70 47.88 -0.53 -10.43
C GLU A 70 48.93 -0.62 -9.32
N ASP A 71 48.87 0.28 -8.34
CA ASP A 71 49.78 0.35 -7.18
C ASP A 71 49.10 -0.19 -5.93
N PHE A 72 48.95 -1.54 -5.85
CA PHE A 72 48.34 -2.21 -4.71
C PHE A 72 49.31 -2.29 -3.54
N SER A 73 49.04 -1.57 -2.45
CA SER A 73 49.87 -1.49 -1.25
C SER A 73 49.48 -2.57 -0.20
N ASP A 74 50.36 -2.75 0.81
CA ASP A 74 50.06 -3.64 1.94
C ASP A 74 48.84 -3.15 2.73
N GLU A 75 48.61 -1.84 2.80
CA GLU A 75 47.43 -1.23 3.43
C GLU A 75 46.17 -1.54 2.64
N ASP A 76 46.22 -1.51 1.29
CA ASP A 76 45.12 -1.89 0.42
C ASP A 76 44.77 -3.39 0.61
N GLY A 77 45.81 -4.23 0.86
CA GLY A 77 45.62 -5.66 1.16
C GLY A 77 44.85 -5.91 2.46
N ILE A 78 45.14 -5.15 3.52
CA ILE A 78 44.42 -5.23 4.79
C ILE A 78 42.96 -4.79 4.58
N ARG A 79 42.77 -3.64 3.92
CA ARG A 79 41.43 -3.11 3.65
C ARG A 79 40.61 -4.03 2.78
N ALA A 80 41.21 -4.64 1.75
CA ALA A 80 40.52 -5.64 0.91
C ALA A 80 40.05 -6.86 1.71
N GLY A 81 40.90 -7.35 2.65
CA GLY A 81 40.52 -8.45 3.55
C GLY A 81 39.36 -8.09 4.48
N GLU A 82 39.33 -6.87 5.02
CA GLU A 82 38.20 -6.38 5.81
C GLU A 82 36.91 -6.33 4.98
N LEU A 83 36.96 -5.76 3.76
CA LEU A 83 35.82 -5.66 2.86
C LEU A 83 35.32 -7.04 2.40
N GLU A 84 36.22 -8.02 2.20
CA GLU A 84 35.81 -9.39 1.89
C GLU A 84 35.05 -10.05 3.05
N GLY A 85 35.52 -9.82 4.29
CA GLY A 85 34.80 -10.27 5.49
C GLY A 85 33.41 -9.65 5.58
N GLU A 86 33.33 -8.34 5.44
CA GLU A 86 32.05 -7.59 5.48
C GLU A 86 31.10 -8.00 4.35
N PHE A 87 31.63 -8.17 3.14
CA PHE A 87 30.87 -8.65 1.98
C PHE A 87 30.32 -10.05 2.20
N ALA A 88 31.13 -10.96 2.77
CA ALA A 88 30.70 -12.32 3.09
C ALA A 88 29.61 -12.36 4.17
N GLU A 89 29.74 -11.55 5.24
CA GLU A 89 28.75 -11.45 6.32
C GLU A 89 27.39 -10.95 5.81
N MET A 90 27.39 -10.08 4.79
CA MET A 90 26.16 -9.60 4.15
C MET A 90 25.59 -10.54 3.07
N GLY A 91 26.18 -11.73 2.88
CA GLY A 91 25.75 -12.68 1.84
C GLY A 91 26.10 -12.22 0.41
N GLY A 92 27.15 -11.40 0.25
CA GLY A 92 27.53 -10.80 -1.02
C GLY A 92 27.88 -11.82 -2.10
N TRP A 93 28.40 -12.98 -1.73
CA TRP A 93 28.71 -14.09 -2.67
C TRP A 93 27.47 -14.71 -3.31
N GLU A 94 26.31 -14.61 -2.65
CA GLU A 94 25.02 -15.12 -3.12
C GLU A 94 24.18 -14.05 -3.81
N ALA A 95 24.61 -12.79 -3.76
CA ALA A 95 23.85 -11.62 -4.21
C ALA A 95 23.40 -11.72 -5.67
N GLU A 96 24.27 -12.14 -6.58
CA GLU A 96 23.95 -12.33 -8.00
C GLU A 96 22.93 -13.47 -8.21
N SER A 97 23.08 -14.57 -7.46
CA SER A 97 22.13 -15.67 -7.48
C SER A 97 20.76 -15.28 -6.96
N ASP A 98 20.72 -14.46 -5.90
CA ASP A 98 19.48 -13.91 -5.35
C ASP A 98 18.81 -12.93 -6.33
N ALA A 99 19.59 -12.06 -6.96
CA ALA A 99 19.08 -11.17 -8.01
C ALA A 99 18.51 -11.97 -9.18
N SER A 100 19.22 -13.02 -9.63
CA SER A 100 18.77 -13.92 -10.69
C SER A 100 17.44 -14.60 -10.34
N ARG A 101 17.30 -15.08 -9.12
CA ARG A 101 16.08 -15.74 -8.65
C ARG A 101 14.88 -14.78 -8.63
N ILE A 102 15.06 -13.55 -8.17
CA ILE A 102 14.00 -12.55 -8.12
C ILE A 102 13.58 -12.16 -9.55
N ILE A 103 14.53 -11.92 -10.45
CA ILE A 103 14.28 -11.56 -11.85
C ILE A 103 13.51 -12.67 -12.58
N GLN A 104 13.91 -13.92 -12.40
CA GLN A 104 13.18 -15.06 -12.98
C GLN A 104 11.75 -15.16 -12.45
N GLY A 105 11.57 -14.98 -11.15
CA GLY A 105 10.25 -14.98 -10.53
C GLY A 105 9.34 -13.89 -11.08
N LEU A 106 9.89 -12.73 -11.41
CA LEU A 106 9.17 -11.63 -12.05
C LEU A 106 8.98 -11.83 -13.57
N GLY A 107 9.32 -13.02 -14.10
CA GLY A 107 9.11 -13.39 -15.50
C GLY A 107 10.11 -12.75 -16.48
N LEU A 108 11.29 -12.32 -16.00
CA LEU A 108 12.38 -11.84 -16.85
C LEU A 108 13.45 -12.91 -17.02
N LYS A 109 14.18 -12.85 -18.13
CA LYS A 109 15.31 -13.76 -18.40
C LYS A 109 16.54 -13.33 -17.61
N VAL A 110 17.37 -14.28 -17.19
CA VAL A 110 18.61 -13.97 -16.45
C VAL A 110 19.62 -13.17 -17.28
N ASP A 111 19.65 -13.40 -18.59
CA ASP A 111 20.56 -12.71 -19.51
C ASP A 111 20.41 -11.17 -19.46
N ILE A 112 19.26 -10.67 -18.92
CA ILE A 112 19.01 -9.26 -18.79
C ILE A 112 19.88 -8.59 -17.71
N LEU A 113 20.45 -9.38 -16.77
CA LEU A 113 21.27 -8.83 -15.68
C LEU A 113 22.50 -8.07 -16.16
N ASP A 114 23.08 -8.50 -17.26
CA ASP A 114 24.25 -7.87 -17.88
C ASP A 114 23.87 -6.66 -18.78
N ALA A 115 22.59 -6.46 -19.06
CA ALA A 115 22.11 -5.36 -19.88
C ALA A 115 22.09 -4.05 -19.10
N ASN A 116 22.17 -2.92 -19.82
CA ASN A 116 21.93 -1.61 -19.21
C ASN A 116 20.44 -1.33 -19.09
N MET A 117 20.04 -0.59 -18.04
CA MET A 117 18.66 -0.21 -17.81
C MET A 117 18.05 0.59 -18.96
N ASP A 118 18.84 1.43 -19.66
CA ASP A 118 18.36 2.23 -20.81
C ASP A 118 17.86 1.38 -21.98
N SER A 119 18.39 0.15 -22.13
CA SER A 119 18.00 -0.78 -23.20
C SER A 119 16.65 -1.47 -22.96
N LEU A 120 16.12 -1.40 -21.73
CA LEU A 120 14.90 -2.07 -21.31
C LEU A 120 13.64 -1.30 -21.70
N THR A 121 12.57 -2.05 -21.93
CA THR A 121 11.22 -1.48 -22.03
C THR A 121 10.74 -0.92 -20.69
N GLY A 122 9.78 0.00 -20.69
CA GLY A 122 9.23 0.56 -19.45
C GLY A 122 8.68 -0.51 -18.49
N ASN A 123 8.04 -1.56 -19.00
CA ASN A 123 7.52 -2.66 -18.18
C ASN A 123 8.66 -3.49 -17.54
N GLU A 124 9.73 -3.74 -18.26
CA GLU A 124 10.89 -4.44 -17.73
C GLU A 124 11.59 -3.61 -16.65
N LYS A 125 11.75 -2.29 -16.86
CA LYS A 125 12.29 -1.38 -15.85
C LYS A 125 11.50 -1.44 -14.54
N VAL A 126 10.15 -1.46 -14.59
CA VAL A 126 9.31 -1.60 -13.39
C VAL A 126 9.59 -2.91 -12.65
N LYS A 127 9.70 -4.02 -13.38
CA LYS A 127 10.04 -5.33 -12.80
C LYS A 127 11.42 -5.32 -12.14
N VAL A 128 12.42 -4.66 -12.75
CA VAL A 128 13.76 -4.51 -12.17
C VAL A 128 13.73 -3.65 -10.90
N LEU A 129 12.95 -2.55 -10.88
CA LEU A 129 12.80 -1.74 -9.67
C LEU A 129 12.06 -2.47 -8.55
N LEU A 130 11.11 -3.34 -8.90
CA LEU A 130 10.50 -4.23 -7.93
C LEU A 130 11.53 -5.24 -7.39
N ALA A 131 12.36 -5.83 -8.26
CA ALA A 131 13.45 -6.69 -7.84
C ALA A 131 14.43 -5.96 -6.90
N GLN A 132 14.78 -4.70 -7.19
CA GLN A 132 15.59 -3.85 -6.32
C GLN A 132 14.94 -3.69 -4.93
N ALA A 133 13.61 -3.47 -4.88
CA ALA A 133 12.91 -3.29 -3.62
C ALA A 133 12.85 -4.58 -2.76
N LEU A 134 12.81 -5.74 -3.40
CA LEU A 134 12.76 -7.05 -2.72
C LEU A 134 14.14 -7.60 -2.36
N PHE A 135 15.21 -7.05 -2.98
CA PHE A 135 16.57 -7.59 -2.88
C PHE A 135 17.16 -7.49 -1.48
N GLY A 136 17.85 -8.56 -1.10
CA GLY A 136 18.62 -8.63 0.15
C GLY A 136 17.77 -8.66 1.42
N LYS A 137 16.48 -8.98 1.34
CA LYS A 137 15.54 -9.18 2.47
C LYS A 137 15.54 -8.02 3.48
N PRO A 138 15.15 -6.80 3.08
CA PRO A 138 15.04 -5.67 4.02
C PRO A 138 13.98 -5.97 5.10
N GLU A 139 14.14 -5.47 6.32
CA GLU A 139 13.18 -5.69 7.40
C GLU A 139 11.83 -5.02 7.17
N ILE A 140 11.81 -3.98 6.31
CA ILE A 140 10.60 -3.23 5.96
C ILE A 140 10.54 -3.03 4.45
N ILE A 141 9.41 -3.40 3.84
CA ILE A 141 9.15 -3.17 2.42
C ILE A 141 7.90 -2.28 2.26
N LEU A 142 8.03 -1.23 1.47
CA LEU A 142 6.90 -0.38 1.06
C LEU A 142 6.66 -0.56 -0.44
N LEU A 143 5.48 -1.08 -0.80
CA LEU A 143 5.08 -1.33 -2.18
C LEU A 143 3.86 -0.49 -2.54
N ASP A 144 3.98 0.33 -3.57
CA ASP A 144 2.88 1.10 -4.13
C ASP A 144 2.52 0.54 -5.51
N GLU A 145 1.31 -0.04 -5.62
CA GLU A 145 0.78 -0.70 -6.81
C GLU A 145 1.74 -1.72 -7.45
N PRO A 146 2.30 -2.69 -6.68
CA PRO A 146 3.35 -3.59 -7.18
C PRO A 146 2.88 -4.56 -8.26
N THR A 147 1.58 -4.80 -8.39
CA THR A 147 1.00 -5.69 -9.39
C THR A 147 0.83 -5.03 -10.76
N ASN A 148 0.97 -3.70 -10.84
CA ASN A 148 0.90 -3.00 -12.12
C ASN A 148 2.05 -3.46 -13.03
N HIS A 149 1.73 -3.71 -14.29
CA HIS A 149 2.68 -4.17 -15.32
C HIS A 149 3.25 -5.60 -15.12
N LEU A 150 2.73 -6.36 -14.14
CA LEU A 150 3.05 -7.78 -14.00
C LEU A 150 2.05 -8.65 -14.78
N ASP A 151 2.54 -9.75 -15.31
CA ASP A 151 1.70 -10.83 -15.81
C ASP A 151 1.23 -11.72 -14.63
N ILE A 152 0.26 -12.60 -14.90
CA ILE A 152 -0.34 -13.45 -13.87
C ILE A 152 0.70 -14.29 -13.12
N GLN A 153 1.68 -14.85 -13.84
CA GLN A 153 2.71 -15.69 -13.23
C GLN A 153 3.63 -14.91 -12.30
N ALA A 154 3.99 -13.67 -12.69
CA ALA A 154 4.80 -12.79 -11.86
C ALA A 154 4.02 -12.31 -10.61
N VAL A 155 2.70 -12.11 -10.72
CA VAL A 155 1.84 -11.79 -9.57
C VAL A 155 1.77 -12.96 -8.60
N GLU A 156 1.51 -14.19 -9.09
CA GLU A 156 1.49 -15.41 -8.27
C GLU A 156 2.82 -15.62 -7.54
N TRP A 157 3.94 -15.45 -8.25
CA TRP A 157 5.26 -15.53 -7.63
C TRP A 157 5.48 -14.45 -6.55
N LEU A 158 5.02 -13.21 -6.80
CA LEU A 158 5.12 -12.12 -5.82
C LEU A 158 4.27 -12.42 -4.58
N GLU A 159 3.07 -12.98 -4.75
CA GLU A 159 2.21 -13.40 -3.64
C GLU A 159 2.93 -14.44 -2.77
N GLU A 160 3.48 -15.50 -3.39
CA GLU A 160 4.25 -16.53 -2.67
C GLU A 160 5.46 -15.95 -1.95
N PHE A 161 6.23 -15.07 -2.62
CA PHE A 161 7.38 -14.40 -2.03
C PHE A 161 7.00 -13.59 -0.78
N LEU A 162 5.88 -12.84 -0.84
CA LEU A 162 5.44 -11.99 0.26
C LEU A 162 4.77 -12.78 1.39
N MET A 163 4.14 -13.92 1.11
CA MET A 163 3.60 -14.82 2.14
C MET A 163 4.69 -15.47 2.99
N ASP A 164 5.83 -15.79 2.38
CA ASP A 164 6.98 -16.38 3.07
C ASP A 164 7.90 -15.32 3.71
N TYR A 165 7.55 -14.03 3.56
CA TYR A 165 8.40 -12.94 4.02
C TYR A 165 8.24 -12.69 5.51
N GLU A 166 9.35 -12.75 6.27
CA GLU A 166 9.35 -12.59 7.73
C GLU A 166 9.31 -11.12 8.21
N GLY A 167 9.62 -10.18 7.32
CA GLY A 167 9.66 -8.75 7.62
C GLY A 167 8.28 -8.07 7.61
N THR A 168 8.28 -6.76 7.76
CA THR A 168 7.07 -5.95 7.67
C THR A 168 6.86 -5.48 6.23
N VAL A 169 5.71 -5.82 5.64
CA VAL A 169 5.34 -5.36 4.29
C VAL A 169 4.15 -4.42 4.39
N ILE A 170 4.26 -3.25 3.79
CA ILE A 170 3.16 -2.30 3.64
C ILE A 170 2.89 -2.16 2.14
N VAL A 171 1.68 -2.56 1.73
CA VAL A 171 1.26 -2.54 0.34
C VAL A 171 0.11 -1.58 0.15
N VAL A 172 0.18 -0.77 -0.90
CA VAL A 172 -0.96 -0.03 -1.45
C VAL A 172 -1.31 -0.69 -2.79
N SER A 173 -2.54 -1.16 -2.96
CA SER A 173 -2.98 -1.77 -4.21
C SER A 173 -4.49 -1.63 -4.42
N HIS A 174 -4.90 -1.60 -5.69
CA HIS A 174 -6.29 -1.70 -6.12
C HIS A 174 -6.69 -3.16 -6.44
N ASP A 175 -5.75 -4.07 -6.47
CA ASP A 175 -5.99 -5.48 -6.71
C ASP A 175 -6.49 -6.17 -5.44
N ARG A 176 -7.79 -6.45 -5.41
CA ARG A 176 -8.45 -7.07 -4.25
C ARG A 176 -8.00 -8.51 -4.03
N TYR A 177 -7.73 -9.23 -5.10
CA TYR A 177 -7.29 -10.63 -5.01
C TYR A 177 -5.93 -10.71 -4.38
N PHE A 178 -4.99 -9.90 -4.85
CA PHE A 178 -3.66 -9.77 -4.28
C PHE A 178 -3.70 -9.38 -2.79
N LEU A 179 -4.46 -8.31 -2.44
CA LEU A 179 -4.60 -7.89 -1.04
C LEU A 179 -5.20 -8.99 -0.15
N ASN A 180 -6.13 -9.78 -0.69
CA ASN A 180 -6.79 -10.84 0.06
C ASN A 180 -5.87 -12.01 0.38
N ASN A 181 -4.93 -12.30 -0.51
CA ASN A 181 -3.96 -13.39 -0.36
C ASN A 181 -2.79 -13.00 0.54
N VAL A 182 -2.25 -11.78 0.38
CA VAL A 182 -0.99 -11.36 1.02
C VAL A 182 -1.22 -10.67 2.36
N CYS A 183 -2.31 -9.86 2.52
CA CYS A 183 -2.45 -9.00 3.68
C CYS A 183 -3.07 -9.71 4.87
N THR A 184 -2.42 -9.60 6.03
CA THR A 184 -2.94 -10.04 7.35
C THR A 184 -3.67 -8.93 8.09
N HIS A 185 -3.46 -7.68 7.68
CA HIS A 185 -4.07 -6.48 8.25
C HIS A 185 -4.45 -5.52 7.14
N ILE A 186 -5.60 -4.86 7.28
CA ILE A 186 -6.03 -3.81 6.36
C ILE A 186 -6.06 -2.47 7.10
N VAL A 187 -5.37 -1.49 6.55
CA VAL A 187 -5.38 -0.10 7.03
C VAL A 187 -6.38 0.69 6.20
N ASP A 188 -7.48 1.07 6.83
CA ASP A 188 -8.54 1.85 6.20
C ASP A 188 -8.38 3.33 6.51
N ILE A 189 -8.22 4.13 5.45
CA ILE A 189 -8.10 5.59 5.53
C ILE A 189 -9.38 6.17 4.93
N ASP A 190 -10.34 6.50 5.81
CA ASP A 190 -11.61 7.12 5.41
C ASP A 190 -12.11 8.05 6.51
N PHE A 191 -12.98 8.99 6.16
CA PHE A 191 -13.56 9.99 7.07
C PHE A 191 -12.52 10.80 7.87
N GLY A 192 -11.31 11.00 7.29
CA GLY A 192 -10.20 11.69 7.95
C GLY A 192 -9.63 10.93 9.15
N LYS A 193 -9.86 9.62 9.23
CA LYS A 193 -9.37 8.72 10.29
C LYS A 193 -8.69 7.51 9.70
N ILE A 194 -7.69 7.01 10.43
CA ILE A 194 -7.01 5.76 10.12
C ILE A 194 -7.54 4.69 11.05
N LYS A 195 -7.98 3.55 10.49
CA LYS A 195 -8.43 2.38 11.24
C LYS A 195 -7.69 1.15 10.75
N VAL A 196 -7.19 0.35 11.68
CA VAL A 196 -6.54 -0.92 11.37
C VAL A 196 -7.51 -2.05 11.68
N TYR A 197 -7.67 -2.95 10.72
CA TYR A 197 -8.46 -4.18 10.85
C TYR A 197 -7.53 -5.37 10.76
N VAL A 198 -7.68 -6.31 11.68
CA VAL A 198 -6.98 -7.60 11.65
C VAL A 198 -7.78 -8.54 10.76
N GLY A 199 -7.16 -9.05 9.72
CA GLY A 199 -7.78 -9.89 8.72
C GLY A 199 -7.45 -9.44 7.30
N ASN A 200 -7.93 -10.19 6.32
CA ASN A 200 -7.73 -9.91 4.89
C ASN A 200 -8.76 -8.89 4.35
N TYR A 201 -8.68 -8.62 3.04
CA TYR A 201 -9.55 -7.64 2.39
C TYR A 201 -11.05 -8.00 2.50
N ASP A 202 -11.43 -9.25 2.32
CA ASP A 202 -12.83 -9.67 2.39
C ASP A 202 -13.41 -9.47 3.80
N PHE A 203 -12.66 -9.84 4.83
CA PHE A 203 -13.06 -9.59 6.22
C PHE A 203 -13.25 -8.10 6.52
N TRP A 204 -12.33 -7.26 6.06
CA TRP A 204 -12.46 -5.81 6.19
C TRP A 204 -13.71 -5.30 5.46
N TYR A 205 -13.93 -5.75 4.23
CA TYR A 205 -15.07 -5.31 3.41
C TYR A 205 -16.41 -5.64 4.07
N GLU A 206 -16.60 -6.88 4.50
CA GLU A 206 -17.82 -7.31 5.20
C GLU A 206 -18.01 -6.56 6.53
N SER A 207 -16.97 -6.44 7.33
CA SER A 207 -16.99 -5.73 8.62
C SER A 207 -17.32 -4.25 8.45
N SER A 208 -16.73 -3.58 7.45
CA SER A 208 -16.97 -2.18 7.16
C SER A 208 -18.41 -1.92 6.71
N GLN A 209 -18.96 -2.80 5.87
CA GLN A 209 -20.36 -2.75 5.42
C GLN A 209 -21.34 -2.93 6.59
N LEU A 210 -21.06 -3.88 7.47
CA LEU A 210 -21.90 -4.13 8.65
C LEU A 210 -21.89 -2.92 9.59
N ILE A 211 -20.71 -2.36 9.89
CA ILE A 211 -20.57 -1.17 10.75
C ILE A 211 -21.34 0.01 10.15
N GLN A 212 -21.22 0.25 8.85
CA GLN A 212 -21.95 1.34 8.17
C GLN A 212 -23.48 1.16 8.26
N ARG A 213 -23.98 -0.07 8.09
CA ARG A 213 -25.41 -0.37 8.25
C ARG A 213 -25.89 -0.11 9.67
N LEU A 214 -25.16 -0.60 10.66
CA LEU A 214 -25.50 -0.41 12.09
C LEU A 214 -25.51 1.09 12.47
N LEU A 215 -24.53 1.85 12.03
CA LEU A 215 -24.46 3.31 12.27
C LEU A 215 -25.64 4.03 11.60
N LYS A 216 -26.00 3.67 10.36
CA LYS A 216 -27.12 4.24 9.65
C LYS A 216 -28.45 3.96 10.35
N ASP A 217 -28.65 2.73 10.81
CA ASP A 217 -29.85 2.31 11.52
C ASP A 217 -29.95 3.02 12.90
N GLN A 218 -28.81 3.16 13.59
CA GLN A 218 -28.76 3.88 14.86
C GLN A 218 -29.05 5.38 14.68
N ASN A 219 -28.46 6.01 13.67
CA ASN A 219 -28.73 7.42 13.37
C ASN A 219 -30.19 7.64 13.02
N LYS A 220 -30.80 6.79 12.20
CA LYS A 220 -32.21 6.85 11.87
C LYS A 220 -33.09 6.78 13.13
N LYS A 221 -32.81 5.83 14.03
CA LYS A 221 -33.51 5.72 15.32
C LYS A 221 -33.35 6.98 16.19
N ASN A 222 -32.14 7.54 16.22
CA ASN A 222 -31.86 8.77 16.97
C ASN A 222 -32.57 10.00 16.37
N GLU A 223 -32.61 10.11 15.03
CA GLU A 223 -33.35 11.15 14.32
C GLU A 223 -34.86 11.07 14.60
N ASP A 224 -35.46 9.87 14.51
CA ASP A 224 -36.88 9.69 14.79
C ASP A 224 -37.21 10.05 16.24
N LYS A 225 -36.37 9.64 17.19
CA LYS A 225 -36.49 9.98 18.59
C LYS A 225 -36.31 11.50 18.83
N ALA A 226 -35.37 12.13 18.13
CA ALA A 226 -35.17 13.58 18.19
C ALA A 226 -36.41 14.33 17.69
N LYS A 227 -37.02 13.90 16.57
CA LYS A 227 -38.28 14.48 16.04
C LYS A 227 -39.44 14.32 17.03
N GLU A 228 -39.60 13.16 17.66
CA GLU A 228 -40.62 12.98 18.70
C GLU A 228 -40.42 13.92 19.89
N LEU A 229 -39.18 14.05 20.39
CA LEU A 229 -38.85 14.94 21.50
C LEU A 229 -39.10 16.40 21.12
N GLN A 230 -38.69 16.83 19.92
CA GLN A 230 -38.93 18.17 19.42
C GLN A 230 -40.43 18.49 19.30
N ASN A 231 -41.22 17.58 18.73
CA ASN A 231 -42.66 17.72 18.61
C ASN A 231 -43.34 17.82 19.98
N PHE A 232 -42.89 17.03 20.97
CA PHE A 232 -43.41 17.11 22.32
C PHE A 232 -43.06 18.44 22.99
N ILE A 233 -41.81 18.91 22.88
CA ILE A 233 -41.34 20.16 23.42
C ILE A 233 -42.15 21.33 22.81
N ALA A 234 -42.34 21.33 21.47
CA ALA A 234 -43.11 22.37 20.78
C ALA A 234 -44.56 22.47 21.26
N ARG A 235 -45.22 21.29 21.50
CA ARG A 235 -46.65 21.26 21.95
C ARG A 235 -46.84 21.67 23.41
N PHE A 236 -45.86 21.41 24.28
CA PHE A 236 -46.05 21.50 25.71
C PHE A 236 -45.15 22.53 26.42
N SER A 237 -44.26 23.25 25.70
CA SER A 237 -43.37 24.26 26.25
C SER A 237 -44.13 25.43 26.93
N ALA A 238 -45.27 25.81 26.38
CA ALA A 238 -46.11 26.90 26.90
C ALA A 238 -47.05 26.48 28.05
N ASN A 239 -47.15 25.20 28.35
CA ASN A 239 -48.10 24.70 29.34
C ASN A 239 -47.44 24.57 30.73
N LYS A 240 -47.85 25.43 31.71
CA LYS A 240 -47.29 25.49 33.07
C LYS A 240 -47.26 24.12 33.79
N SER A 241 -48.29 23.28 33.61
CA SER A 241 -48.34 21.97 34.29
C SER A 241 -47.37 20.93 33.71
N LYS A 242 -46.98 21.06 32.45
CA LYS A 242 -46.09 20.14 31.73
C LYS A 242 -44.68 20.71 31.48
N SER A 243 -44.39 21.92 31.91
CA SER A 243 -43.10 22.59 31.73
C SER A 243 -41.91 21.80 32.27
N LYS A 244 -42.05 21.14 33.42
CA LYS A 244 -40.98 20.25 33.98
C LYS A 244 -40.69 19.07 33.07
N GLN A 245 -41.73 18.49 32.44
CA GLN A 245 -41.57 17.36 31.50
C GLN A 245 -40.92 17.81 30.18
N ALA A 246 -41.30 18.99 29.69
CA ALA A 246 -40.67 19.59 28.51
C ALA A 246 -39.18 19.87 28.73
N THR A 247 -38.80 20.40 29.90
CA THR A 247 -37.40 20.64 30.29
C THR A 247 -36.58 19.34 30.39
N SER A 248 -37.18 18.29 30.98
CA SER A 248 -36.54 16.95 31.04
C SER A 248 -36.27 16.38 29.64
N ARG A 249 -37.28 16.51 28.76
CA ARG A 249 -37.13 16.03 27.36
C ARG A 249 -36.17 16.87 26.53
N LYS A 250 -36.04 18.17 26.81
CA LYS A 250 -34.99 19.00 26.22
C LYS A 250 -33.61 18.51 26.59
N LYS A 251 -33.38 18.19 27.87
CA LYS A 251 -32.12 17.59 28.31
C LYS A 251 -31.86 16.23 27.68
N MET A 252 -32.90 15.43 27.37
CA MET A 252 -32.76 14.18 26.62
C MET A 252 -32.37 14.42 25.15
N LEU A 253 -32.96 15.45 24.53
CA LEU A 253 -32.62 15.84 23.17
C LEU A 253 -31.17 16.34 23.06
N ASP A 254 -30.71 17.13 24.02
CA ASP A 254 -29.32 17.65 24.07
C ASP A 254 -28.29 16.54 24.30
N LYS A 255 -28.72 15.39 24.85
CA LYS A 255 -27.88 14.17 25.04
C LYS A 255 -27.91 13.19 23.88
N LEU A 256 -28.84 13.34 22.93
CA LEU A 256 -28.89 12.51 21.76
C LEU A 256 -27.72 12.87 20.82
N ASN A 257 -26.69 12.05 20.84
CA ASN A 257 -25.64 12.10 19.85
C ASN A 257 -26.21 11.58 18.52
N ILE A 258 -26.49 12.50 17.61
CA ILE A 258 -26.61 12.17 16.18
C ILE A 258 -25.20 12.38 15.65
N GLU A 259 -24.48 11.28 15.47
CA GLU A 259 -23.17 11.37 14.83
C GLU A 259 -23.42 11.82 13.38
N ASP A 260 -22.93 13.02 13.04
CA ASP A 260 -22.83 13.43 11.64
C ASP A 260 -22.00 12.36 10.92
N MET A 261 -22.65 11.61 10.06
CA MET A 261 -21.92 10.67 9.19
C MET A 261 -21.17 11.51 8.14
N PRO A 262 -19.87 11.71 8.28
CA PRO A 262 -19.11 12.37 7.24
C PRO A 262 -19.29 11.61 5.93
N SER A 263 -19.35 12.32 4.82
CA SER A 263 -19.48 11.64 3.54
C SER A 263 -18.21 10.86 3.24
N SER A 264 -18.34 9.56 3.03
CA SER A 264 -17.21 8.73 2.59
C SER A 264 -16.61 9.29 1.31
N SER A 265 -15.28 9.32 1.24
CA SER A 265 -14.53 9.65 0.02
C SER A 265 -14.75 8.62 -1.10
N ARG A 266 -15.31 7.45 -0.75
CA ARG A 266 -15.56 6.31 -1.66
C ARG A 266 -16.93 6.35 -2.33
N LYS A 267 -17.54 7.52 -2.50
CA LYS A 267 -18.76 7.63 -3.30
C LYS A 267 -18.44 7.34 -4.76
N TYR A 268 -18.99 6.24 -5.27
CA TYR A 268 -18.95 5.98 -6.71
C TYR A 268 -19.76 7.08 -7.43
N PRO A 269 -19.21 7.71 -8.48
CA PRO A 269 -20.01 8.58 -9.31
C PRO A 269 -21.14 7.76 -9.92
N TRP A 270 -22.36 8.19 -9.67
CA TRP A 270 -23.51 7.56 -10.33
C TRP A 270 -23.55 8.04 -11.78
N VAL A 271 -23.32 7.13 -12.71
CA VAL A 271 -23.46 7.39 -14.13
C VAL A 271 -24.83 6.86 -14.56
N GLY A 272 -25.75 7.77 -14.77
CA GLY A 272 -27.06 7.43 -15.34
C GLY A 272 -26.95 7.36 -16.86
N PHE A 273 -27.15 6.18 -17.42
CA PHE A 273 -27.31 6.03 -18.87
C PHE A 273 -28.77 6.36 -19.20
N GLN A 274 -28.97 7.38 -20.05
CA GLN A 274 -30.27 7.63 -20.66
C GLN A 274 -30.34 6.83 -21.95
N ILE A 275 -31.38 6.03 -22.06
CA ILE A 275 -31.62 5.22 -23.25
C ILE A 275 -32.46 6.05 -24.21
N ASP A 276 -31.93 6.38 -25.40
CA ASP A 276 -32.64 7.15 -26.44
C ASP A 276 -33.79 6.32 -27.05
N ARG A 277 -33.68 5.00 -27.00
CA ARG A 277 -34.69 4.06 -27.51
C ARG A 277 -34.69 2.80 -26.67
N GLU A 278 -35.86 2.30 -26.28
CA GLU A 278 -35.99 1.01 -25.60
C GLU A 278 -35.35 -0.11 -26.45
N PRO A 279 -34.33 -0.82 -25.92
CA PRO A 279 -33.72 -1.92 -26.63
C PRO A 279 -34.72 -3.07 -26.74
N GLY A 280 -34.76 -3.77 -27.87
CA GLY A 280 -35.51 -4.98 -28.04
C GLY A 280 -35.04 -6.12 -27.15
N LYS A 281 -35.70 -7.29 -27.22
CA LYS A 281 -35.33 -8.47 -26.42
C LYS A 281 -33.90 -8.99 -26.75
N GLU A 282 -33.43 -8.76 -27.97
CA GLU A 282 -32.08 -9.09 -28.41
C GLU A 282 -31.33 -7.79 -28.71
N ILE A 283 -30.29 -7.54 -27.92
CA ILE A 283 -29.46 -6.33 -28.05
C ILE A 283 -28.25 -6.61 -28.93
N LEU A 284 -27.67 -7.80 -28.85
CA LEU A 284 -26.50 -8.24 -29.57
C LEU A 284 -26.52 -9.75 -29.74
N THR A 285 -26.39 -10.21 -30.99
CA THR A 285 -26.14 -11.61 -31.32
C THR A 285 -24.72 -11.73 -31.88
N VAL A 286 -23.90 -12.58 -31.31
CA VAL A 286 -22.53 -12.82 -31.77
C VAL A 286 -22.41 -14.27 -32.20
N GLU A 287 -22.14 -14.50 -33.49
CA GLU A 287 -21.92 -15.81 -34.05
C GLU A 287 -20.47 -15.91 -34.60
N HIS A 288 -19.85 -17.06 -34.41
CA HIS A 288 -18.52 -17.41 -34.91
C HIS A 288 -17.39 -16.42 -34.54
N LEU A 289 -17.40 -15.86 -33.31
CA LEU A 289 -16.30 -15.04 -32.84
C LEU A 289 -15.05 -15.90 -32.63
N SER A 290 -14.00 -15.63 -33.41
CA SER A 290 -12.67 -16.23 -33.23
C SER A 290 -11.61 -15.15 -33.13
N LYS A 291 -10.63 -15.36 -32.26
CA LYS A 291 -9.41 -14.53 -32.16
C LYS A 291 -8.22 -15.46 -32.38
N THR A 292 -7.43 -15.18 -33.41
CA THR A 292 -6.08 -15.75 -33.64
C THR A 292 -5.03 -14.88 -32.98
#